data_bdfb6ae5c0c8465afda04b0722a4f6e1
#
_entry.id   bdfb6ae5c0c8465afda04b0722a4f6e1
#
_cell.length_a   1.000
_cell.length_b   1.000
_cell.length_c   1.000
_cell.angle_alpha   90.00
_cell.angle_beta   90.00
_cell.angle_gamma   90.00
#
_symmetry.space_group_name_H-M   'P 1'
#
loop_
_entity.id
_entity.type
_entity.pdbx_description
1 polymer ?
#
loop_
_entity_poly.entity_id
_entity_poly.type
_entity_poly.pdbx_seq_one_letter_code
_entity_poly.pdbx_strand_id
1 'polypeptide(L)'
;MKTTSPFASLQRQSPFTQVQEHMRIVSQCIAEIPPLFDALIKKDREQIKTVSDRIGNLESQADNLKNEFRLHMPKPLLLAVDRRDILELIQEQDSIADVTEKICGILTVYEMEVPEAIKALLLELIQQTMDIGSKAVEIIEQLDELLAVGFVGKQSNIVTERVATVKRSEHNIDELLINPFLRRRVELRLQIIDQKNYTLLTRLIYQP
;
A
#
# COMPACT_ATOMS: atom_id res chain seq x y z
N MET A 1 -4.78 -42.43 -29.62
CA MET A 1 -4.91 -40.98 -29.86
C MET A 1 -5.74 -40.39 -28.73
N LYS A 2 -5.13 -39.69 -27.79
CA LYS A 2 -5.86 -38.95 -26.74
C LYS A 2 -6.29 -37.61 -27.34
N THR A 3 -7.56 -37.45 -27.63
CA THR A 3 -8.15 -36.16 -28.01
C THR A 3 -8.15 -35.27 -26.79
N THR A 4 -7.14 -34.43 -26.65
CA THR A 4 -7.16 -33.32 -25.69
C THR A 4 -8.24 -32.35 -26.16
N SER A 5 -9.32 -32.25 -25.40
CA SER A 5 -10.37 -31.25 -25.63
C SER A 5 -9.75 -29.85 -25.67
N PRO A 6 -10.02 -29.03 -26.71
CA PRO A 6 -9.52 -27.66 -26.78
C PRO A 6 -10.07 -26.75 -25.65
N PHE A 7 -11.04 -27.26 -24.87
CA PHE A 7 -11.56 -26.59 -23.69
C PHE A 7 -10.76 -26.83 -22.40
N ALA A 8 -9.79 -27.75 -22.39
CA ALA A 8 -8.96 -28.02 -21.23
C ALA A 8 -7.87 -26.93 -21.00
N SER A 9 -7.59 -26.09 -22.00
CA SER A 9 -6.65 -24.97 -21.89
C SER A 9 -7.29 -23.65 -21.41
N LEU A 10 -8.59 -23.57 -21.31
CA LEU A 10 -9.34 -22.56 -20.58
C LEU A 10 -9.46 -22.97 -19.10
N GLN A 11 -8.33 -23.31 -18.48
CA GLN A 11 -8.23 -23.33 -17.03
C GLN A 11 -8.52 -21.89 -16.63
N ARG A 12 -9.72 -21.64 -16.08
CA ARG A 12 -10.19 -20.35 -15.61
C ARG A 12 -9.18 -19.88 -14.56
N GLN A 13 -8.20 -19.11 -14.98
CA GLN A 13 -7.40 -18.38 -14.01
C GLN A 13 -8.37 -17.51 -13.22
N SER A 14 -8.29 -17.60 -11.91
CA SER A 14 -9.09 -16.76 -11.06
C SER A 14 -8.89 -15.29 -11.47
N PRO A 15 -9.92 -14.45 -11.51
CA PRO A 15 -9.77 -13.03 -11.77
C PRO A 15 -8.88 -12.35 -10.72
N PHE A 16 -8.71 -12.99 -9.56
CA PHE A 16 -7.88 -12.45 -8.47
C PHE A 16 -6.40 -12.79 -8.59
N THR A 17 -5.99 -13.73 -9.43
CA THR A 17 -4.55 -14.06 -9.59
C THR A 17 -3.70 -12.83 -9.90
N GLN A 18 -4.15 -11.99 -10.83
CA GLN A 18 -3.43 -10.77 -11.20
C GLN A 18 -3.52 -9.68 -10.12
N VAL A 19 -4.65 -9.60 -9.42
CA VAL A 19 -4.83 -8.71 -8.26
C VAL A 19 -3.86 -9.10 -7.13
N GLN A 20 -3.70 -10.39 -6.87
CA GLN A 20 -2.75 -10.92 -5.89
C GLN A 20 -1.30 -10.66 -6.31
N GLU A 21 -0.97 -10.86 -7.59
CA GLU A 21 0.36 -10.58 -8.12
C GLU A 21 0.70 -9.09 -8.02
N HIS A 22 -0.25 -8.22 -8.37
CA HIS A 22 -0.11 -6.78 -8.18
C HIS A 22 0.13 -6.42 -6.71
N MET A 23 -0.66 -6.97 -5.78
CA MET A 23 -0.50 -6.75 -4.34
C MET A 23 0.87 -7.22 -3.82
N ARG A 24 1.43 -8.30 -4.37
CA ARG A 24 2.79 -8.75 -4.02
C ARG A 24 3.86 -7.72 -4.40
N ILE A 25 3.73 -7.07 -5.54
CA ILE A 25 4.65 -6.00 -5.95
C ILE A 25 4.45 -4.78 -5.04
N VAL A 26 3.21 -4.37 -4.79
CA VAL A 26 2.89 -3.27 -3.87
C VAL A 26 3.43 -3.54 -2.47
N SER A 27 3.34 -4.78 -1.97
CA SER A 27 3.90 -5.15 -0.67
C SER A 27 5.42 -4.99 -0.59
N GLN A 28 6.13 -5.19 -1.70
CA GLN A 28 7.56 -4.93 -1.78
C GLN A 28 7.86 -3.42 -1.72
N CYS A 29 7.01 -2.56 -2.32
CA CYS A 29 7.13 -1.12 -2.15
C CYS A 29 6.96 -0.71 -0.68
N ILE A 30 5.94 -1.24 0.00
CA ILE A 30 5.70 -1.00 1.43
C ILE A 30 6.92 -1.45 2.25
N ALA A 31 7.52 -2.59 1.94
CA ALA A 31 8.68 -3.13 2.65
C ALA A 31 9.93 -2.24 2.56
N GLU A 32 10.00 -1.35 1.59
CA GLU A 32 11.08 -0.36 1.47
C GLU A 32 10.88 0.91 2.33
N ILE A 33 9.71 1.09 2.96
CA ILE A 33 9.43 2.24 3.84
C ILE A 33 10.37 2.28 5.05
N PRO A 34 10.55 1.20 5.83
CA PRO A 34 11.47 1.21 6.97
C PRO A 34 12.92 1.56 6.59
N PRO A 35 13.56 0.94 5.57
CA PRO A 35 14.91 1.32 5.16
C PRO A 35 15.01 2.76 4.63
N LEU A 36 13.96 3.29 3.98
CA LEU A 36 13.92 4.68 3.55
C LEU A 36 13.99 5.66 4.73
N PHE A 37 13.15 5.44 5.73
CA PHE A 37 13.12 6.30 6.92
C PHE A 37 14.33 6.08 7.84
N ASP A 38 14.91 4.90 7.88
CA ASP A 38 16.18 4.64 8.57
C ASP A 38 17.31 5.46 7.95
N ALA A 39 17.40 5.49 6.61
CA ALA A 39 18.34 6.32 5.88
C ALA A 39 18.11 7.82 6.14
N LEU A 40 16.85 8.28 6.20
CA LEU A 40 16.50 9.66 6.55
C LEU A 40 16.97 10.01 7.97
N ILE A 41 16.72 9.15 8.95
CA ILE A 41 17.13 9.36 10.34
C ILE A 41 18.66 9.43 10.48
N LYS A 42 19.37 8.62 9.69
CA LYS A 42 20.85 8.59 9.61
C LYS A 42 21.43 9.72 8.76
N LYS A 43 20.60 10.48 8.06
CA LYS A 43 20.99 11.52 7.08
C LYS A 43 21.83 10.95 5.92
N ASP A 44 21.60 9.70 5.57
CA ASP A 44 22.29 8.99 4.49
C ASP A 44 21.61 9.27 3.14
N ARG A 45 22.04 10.32 2.46
CA ARG A 45 21.48 10.75 1.17
C ARG A 45 21.68 9.73 0.05
N GLU A 46 22.78 9.03 0.06
CA GLU A 46 23.08 8.01 -0.94
C GLU A 46 22.14 6.80 -0.78
N GLN A 47 21.92 6.39 0.47
CA GLN A 47 20.98 5.32 0.77
C GLN A 47 19.52 5.73 0.48
N ILE A 48 19.11 6.97 0.78
CA ILE A 48 17.78 7.48 0.41
C ILE A 48 17.59 7.33 -1.10
N LYS A 49 18.56 7.79 -1.91
CA LYS A 49 18.49 7.66 -3.37
C LYS A 49 18.39 6.20 -3.81
N THR A 50 19.23 5.33 -3.26
CA THR A 50 19.25 3.91 -3.59
C THR A 50 17.90 3.24 -3.30
N VAL A 51 17.30 3.53 -2.15
CA VAL A 51 15.96 3.00 -1.79
C VAL A 51 14.89 3.60 -2.71
N SER A 52 14.95 4.89 -3.00
CA SER A 52 14.00 5.57 -3.89
C SER A 52 14.03 4.98 -5.30
N ASP A 53 15.21 4.67 -5.84
CA ASP A 53 15.35 4.03 -7.14
C ASP A 53 14.71 2.61 -7.15
N ARG A 54 14.81 1.85 -6.05
CA ARG A 54 14.14 0.55 -5.92
C ARG A 54 12.62 0.69 -5.88
N ILE A 55 12.11 1.65 -5.11
CA ILE A 55 10.67 1.92 -5.01
C ILE A 55 10.11 2.34 -6.37
N GLY A 56 10.74 3.27 -7.09
CA GLY A 56 10.33 3.68 -8.42
C GLY A 56 10.30 2.52 -9.43
N ASN A 57 11.26 1.58 -9.33
CA ASN A 57 11.23 0.38 -10.16
C ASN A 57 10.06 -0.56 -9.81
N LEU A 58 9.71 -0.71 -8.53
CA LEU A 58 8.60 -1.53 -8.08
C LEU A 58 7.25 -0.90 -8.45
N GLU A 59 7.10 0.41 -8.27
CA GLU A 59 5.92 1.16 -8.71
C GLU A 59 5.70 0.99 -10.22
N SER A 60 6.73 1.19 -11.04
CA SER A 60 6.64 1.00 -12.48
C SER A 60 6.25 -0.44 -12.87
N GLN A 61 6.67 -1.45 -12.13
CA GLN A 61 6.24 -2.83 -12.33
C GLN A 61 4.76 -3.01 -11.97
N ALA A 62 4.28 -2.42 -10.85
CA ALA A 62 2.89 -2.45 -10.44
C ALA A 62 2.00 -1.75 -11.47
N ASP A 63 2.37 -0.55 -11.93
CA ASP A 63 1.64 0.21 -12.95
C ASP A 63 1.53 -0.56 -14.27
N ASN A 64 2.60 -1.17 -14.73
CA ASN A 64 2.60 -2.00 -15.93
C ASN A 64 1.63 -3.19 -15.77
N LEU A 65 1.66 -3.91 -14.65
CA LEU A 65 0.77 -5.03 -14.39
C LEU A 65 -0.69 -4.59 -14.32
N LYS A 66 -0.99 -3.46 -13.67
CA LYS A 66 -2.32 -2.84 -13.64
C LYS A 66 -2.82 -2.53 -15.05
N ASN A 67 -1.97 -1.94 -15.90
CA ASN A 67 -2.32 -1.57 -17.27
C ASN A 67 -2.56 -2.82 -18.13
N GLU A 68 -1.72 -3.83 -18.03
CA GLU A 68 -1.94 -5.13 -18.70
C GLU A 68 -3.24 -5.78 -18.27
N PHE A 69 -3.54 -5.77 -16.96
CA PHE A 69 -4.77 -6.30 -16.43
C PHE A 69 -6.01 -5.59 -17.01
N ARG A 70 -5.99 -4.25 -17.06
CA ARG A 70 -7.09 -3.46 -17.65
C ARG A 70 -7.33 -3.79 -19.11
N LEU A 71 -6.28 -4.02 -19.89
CA LEU A 71 -6.35 -4.34 -21.32
C LEU A 71 -6.86 -5.77 -21.58
N HIS A 72 -6.48 -6.72 -20.74
CA HIS A 72 -6.74 -8.16 -20.97
C HIS A 72 -7.83 -8.73 -20.06
N MET A 73 -8.53 -7.90 -19.30
CA MET A 73 -9.58 -8.34 -18.39
C MET A 73 -10.67 -9.12 -19.12
N PRO A 74 -11.08 -10.31 -18.60
CA PRO A 74 -12.13 -11.11 -19.20
C PRO A 74 -13.46 -10.36 -19.37
N LYS A 75 -14.28 -10.82 -20.32
CA LYS A 75 -15.63 -10.25 -20.51
C LYS A 75 -16.47 -10.41 -19.24
N PRO A 76 -17.35 -9.46 -18.90
CA PRO A 76 -18.15 -9.48 -17.65
C PRO A 76 -18.94 -10.77 -17.44
N LEU A 77 -19.44 -11.39 -18.51
CA LEU A 77 -20.22 -12.64 -18.46
C LEU A 77 -19.44 -13.84 -17.90
N LEU A 78 -18.11 -13.76 -17.91
CA LEU A 78 -17.21 -14.85 -17.46
C LEU A 78 -16.68 -14.62 -16.04
N LEU A 79 -17.00 -13.48 -15.42
CA LEU A 79 -16.56 -13.12 -14.07
C LEU A 79 -17.65 -13.47 -13.05
N ALA A 80 -17.23 -14.05 -11.93
CA ALA A 80 -18.11 -14.32 -10.78
C ALA A 80 -18.29 -13.10 -9.87
N VAL A 81 -17.57 -12.02 -10.12
CA VAL A 81 -17.57 -10.75 -9.38
C VAL A 81 -17.73 -9.60 -10.36
N ASP A 82 -18.25 -8.46 -9.92
CA ASP A 82 -18.37 -7.30 -10.78
C ASP A 82 -16.96 -6.83 -11.23
N ARG A 83 -16.83 -6.57 -12.51
CA ARG A 83 -15.59 -6.05 -13.10
C ARG A 83 -15.14 -4.75 -12.46
N ARG A 84 -16.09 -3.90 -12.04
CA ARG A 84 -15.77 -2.62 -11.41
C ARG A 84 -15.09 -2.80 -10.08
N ASP A 85 -15.57 -3.75 -9.26
CA ASP A 85 -15.00 -4.03 -7.94
C ASP A 85 -13.55 -4.50 -8.05
N ILE A 86 -13.24 -5.33 -9.07
CA ILE A 86 -11.88 -5.79 -9.31
C ILE A 86 -10.98 -4.63 -9.78
N LEU A 87 -11.49 -3.76 -10.66
CA LEU A 87 -10.74 -2.60 -11.13
C LEU A 87 -10.51 -1.56 -10.04
N GLU A 88 -11.48 -1.36 -9.16
CA GLU A 88 -11.36 -0.48 -7.99
C GLU A 88 -10.33 -1.05 -7.02
N LEU A 89 -10.39 -2.34 -6.72
CA LEU A 89 -9.44 -3.00 -5.84
C LEU A 89 -7.99 -2.85 -6.31
N ILE A 90 -7.73 -3.06 -7.61
CA ILE A 90 -6.37 -2.91 -8.15
C ILE A 90 -5.92 -1.43 -8.17
N GLN A 91 -6.87 -0.49 -8.36
CA GLN A 91 -6.58 0.94 -8.30
C GLN A 91 -6.22 1.39 -6.88
N GLU A 92 -6.91 0.89 -5.86
CA GLU A 92 -6.58 1.17 -4.46
C GLU A 92 -5.21 0.61 -4.07
N GLN A 93 -4.89 -0.59 -4.51
CA GLN A 93 -3.56 -1.17 -4.33
C GLN A 93 -2.46 -0.31 -4.99
N ASP A 94 -2.69 0.13 -6.21
CA ASP A 94 -1.78 0.98 -6.98
C ASP A 94 -1.52 2.31 -6.28
N SER A 95 -2.57 2.91 -5.71
CA SER A 95 -2.45 4.15 -4.94
C SER A 95 -1.47 4.05 -3.78
N ILE A 96 -1.27 2.87 -3.21
CA ILE A 96 -0.28 2.64 -2.14
C ILE A 96 1.15 2.76 -2.71
N ALA A 97 1.42 2.15 -3.86
CA ALA A 97 2.72 2.25 -4.53
C ALA A 97 3.01 3.70 -4.95
N ASP A 98 2.02 4.38 -5.57
CA ASP A 98 2.09 5.79 -5.95
C ASP A 98 2.46 6.71 -4.77
N VAL A 99 1.80 6.52 -3.62
CA VAL A 99 2.07 7.34 -2.42
C VAL A 99 3.47 7.05 -1.89
N THR A 100 3.90 5.79 -1.91
CA THR A 100 5.25 5.40 -1.49
C THR A 100 6.31 6.05 -2.38
N GLU A 101 6.12 6.07 -3.69
CA GLU A 101 6.99 6.77 -4.63
C GLU A 101 7.01 8.29 -4.40
N LYS A 102 5.84 8.90 -4.16
CA LYS A 102 5.75 10.35 -3.85
C LYS A 102 6.53 10.71 -2.60
N ILE A 103 6.48 9.88 -1.55
CA ILE A 103 7.30 10.07 -0.34
C ILE A 103 8.79 10.06 -0.71
N CYS A 104 9.24 9.10 -1.51
CA CYS A 104 10.62 9.03 -1.99
C CYS A 104 11.03 10.28 -2.76
N GLY A 105 10.19 10.74 -3.67
CA GLY A 105 10.45 11.95 -4.46
C GLY A 105 10.70 13.16 -3.56
N ILE A 106 9.89 13.31 -2.51
CA ILE A 106 10.04 14.40 -1.55
C ILE A 106 11.35 14.28 -0.77
N LEU A 107 11.66 13.10 -0.23
CA LEU A 107 12.88 12.88 0.56
C LEU A 107 14.16 12.96 -0.28
N THR A 108 14.06 12.73 -1.59
CA THR A 108 15.18 12.87 -2.52
C THR A 108 15.46 14.34 -2.85
N VAL A 109 14.41 15.14 -3.04
CA VAL A 109 14.53 16.55 -3.43
C VAL A 109 14.88 17.46 -2.24
N TYR A 110 14.27 17.21 -1.07
CA TYR A 110 14.42 18.06 0.09
C TYR A 110 15.38 17.45 1.13
N GLU A 111 16.27 18.27 1.68
CA GLU A 111 17.07 17.92 2.84
C GLU A 111 16.20 18.04 4.10
N MET A 112 15.67 16.92 4.54
CA MET A 112 14.82 16.87 5.73
C MET A 112 15.57 16.24 6.88
N GLU A 113 15.36 16.79 8.07
CA GLU A 113 15.86 16.22 9.32
C GLU A 113 14.69 15.79 10.19
N VAL A 114 14.83 14.61 10.81
CA VAL A 114 13.86 14.12 11.79
C VAL A 114 14.26 14.68 13.16
N PRO A 115 13.47 15.61 13.75
CA PRO A 115 13.73 16.09 15.11
C PRO A 115 13.67 14.93 16.11
N GLU A 116 14.60 14.87 17.06
CA GLU A 116 14.65 13.79 18.06
C GLU A 116 13.33 13.63 18.83
N ALA A 117 12.61 14.75 19.03
CA ALA A 117 11.33 14.73 19.74
C ALA A 117 10.20 13.96 19.06
N ILE A 118 10.27 13.74 17.73
CA ILE A 118 9.25 13.04 16.95
C ILE A 118 9.75 11.67 16.43
N LYS A 119 11.01 11.36 16.63
CA LYS A 119 11.63 10.16 16.09
C LYS A 119 10.95 8.87 16.56
N ALA A 120 10.67 8.76 17.86
CA ALA A 120 10.00 7.58 18.42
C ALA A 120 8.60 7.40 17.81
N LEU A 121 7.85 8.49 17.65
CA LEU A 121 6.54 8.47 17.03
C LEU A 121 6.60 8.09 15.55
N LEU A 122 7.56 8.63 14.81
CA LEU A 122 7.75 8.27 13.40
C LEU A 122 8.03 6.78 13.24
N LEU A 123 8.87 6.21 14.09
CA LEU A 123 9.14 4.76 14.09
C LEU A 123 7.91 3.94 14.44
N GLU A 124 7.10 4.39 15.39
CA GLU A 124 5.83 3.75 15.73
C GLU A 124 4.83 3.80 14.57
N LEU A 125 4.70 4.96 13.91
CA LEU A 125 3.85 5.13 12.73
C LEU A 125 4.28 4.19 11.59
N ILE A 126 5.59 4.10 11.32
CA ILE A 126 6.14 3.17 10.33
C ILE A 126 5.76 1.73 10.67
N GLN A 127 5.96 1.31 11.91
CA GLN A 127 5.64 -0.05 12.36
C GLN A 127 4.14 -0.35 12.18
N GLN A 128 3.26 0.55 12.59
CA GLN A 128 1.81 0.37 12.42
C GLN A 128 1.41 0.32 10.94
N THR A 129 2.03 1.14 10.09
CA THR A 129 1.82 1.10 8.64
C THR A 129 2.23 -0.26 8.06
N MET A 130 3.38 -0.80 8.48
CA MET A 130 3.83 -2.14 8.05
C MET A 130 2.86 -3.23 8.49
N ASP A 131 2.35 -3.16 9.72
CA ASP A 131 1.38 -4.12 10.25
C ASP A 131 0.05 -4.09 9.48
N ILE A 132 -0.43 -2.92 9.10
CA ILE A 132 -1.63 -2.77 8.27
C ILE A 132 -1.38 -3.33 6.86
N GLY A 133 -0.27 -2.97 6.24
CA GLY A 133 0.12 -3.47 4.92
C GLY A 133 0.17 -5.00 4.88
N SER A 134 0.78 -5.62 5.88
CA SER A 134 0.86 -7.07 6.02
C SER A 134 -0.54 -7.72 6.10
N LYS A 135 -1.44 -7.17 6.91
CA LYS A 135 -2.82 -7.65 7.03
C LYS A 135 -3.61 -7.50 5.72
N ALA A 136 -3.39 -6.40 4.99
CA ALA A 136 -4.02 -6.19 3.69
C ALA A 136 -3.57 -7.26 2.67
N VAL A 137 -2.27 -7.57 2.62
CA VAL A 137 -1.74 -8.66 1.78
C VAL A 137 -2.42 -9.99 2.13
N GLU A 138 -2.52 -10.34 3.41
CA GLU A 138 -3.17 -11.58 3.85
C GLU A 138 -4.64 -11.67 3.41
N ILE A 139 -5.37 -10.56 3.39
CA ILE A 139 -6.76 -10.51 2.93
C ILE A 139 -6.81 -10.76 1.42
N ILE A 140 -5.96 -10.10 0.65
CA ILE A 140 -5.92 -10.23 -0.81
C ILE A 140 -5.53 -11.66 -1.23
N GLU A 141 -4.58 -12.29 -0.55
CA GLU A 141 -4.17 -13.67 -0.83
C GLU A 141 -5.31 -14.69 -0.62
N GLN A 142 -6.34 -14.37 0.16
CA GLN A 142 -7.48 -15.25 0.42
C GLN A 142 -8.64 -15.08 -0.55
N LEU A 143 -8.58 -14.16 -1.50
CA LEU A 143 -9.68 -13.88 -2.42
C LEU A 143 -10.08 -15.09 -3.28
N ASP A 144 -9.12 -15.93 -3.68
CA ASP A 144 -9.38 -17.14 -4.45
C ASP A 144 -10.15 -18.19 -3.65
N GLU A 145 -9.80 -18.36 -2.37
CA GLU A 145 -10.52 -19.27 -1.47
C GLU A 145 -11.94 -18.77 -1.21
N LEU A 146 -12.12 -17.46 -1.05
CA LEU A 146 -13.45 -16.84 -0.88
C LEU A 146 -14.32 -17.04 -2.12
N LEU A 147 -13.73 -16.87 -3.30
CA LEU A 147 -14.44 -17.12 -4.57
C LEU A 147 -14.88 -18.59 -4.67
N ALA A 148 -14.02 -19.52 -4.30
CA ALA A 148 -14.31 -20.94 -4.37
C ALA A 148 -15.49 -21.37 -3.47
N VAL A 149 -15.70 -20.68 -2.33
CA VAL A 149 -16.84 -20.92 -1.42
C VAL A 149 -18.01 -19.97 -1.64
N GLY A 150 -17.98 -19.14 -2.71
CA GLY A 150 -19.05 -18.22 -3.05
C GLY A 150 -19.24 -17.08 -2.04
N PHE A 151 -18.17 -16.64 -1.38
CA PHE A 151 -18.17 -15.57 -0.35
C PHE A 151 -19.10 -15.86 0.86
N VAL A 152 -19.31 -17.13 1.19
CA VAL A 152 -20.17 -17.55 2.31
C VAL A 152 -19.43 -18.48 3.27
N GLY A 153 -19.99 -18.66 4.46
CA GLY A 153 -19.51 -19.62 5.44
C GLY A 153 -18.35 -19.12 6.30
N LYS A 154 -17.60 -20.04 6.89
CA LYS A 154 -16.57 -19.75 7.89
C LYS A 154 -15.44 -18.88 7.34
N GLN A 155 -15.01 -19.11 6.11
CA GLN A 155 -13.93 -18.34 5.46
C GLN A 155 -14.34 -16.86 5.26
N SER A 156 -15.58 -16.60 4.84
CA SER A 156 -16.09 -15.24 4.72
C SER A 156 -16.06 -14.50 6.06
N ASN A 157 -16.44 -15.17 7.15
CA ASN A 157 -16.41 -14.58 8.48
C ASN A 157 -14.97 -14.23 8.92
N ILE A 158 -14.00 -15.10 8.64
CA ILE A 158 -12.58 -14.86 8.96
C ILE A 158 -12.07 -13.61 8.24
N VAL A 159 -12.35 -13.50 6.94
CA VAL A 159 -11.91 -12.33 6.16
C VAL A 159 -12.63 -11.05 6.62
N THR A 160 -13.92 -11.11 6.91
CA THR A 160 -14.67 -9.98 7.46
C THR A 160 -14.07 -9.48 8.79
N GLU A 161 -13.67 -10.41 9.67
CA GLU A 161 -12.99 -10.07 10.92
C GLU A 161 -11.62 -9.43 10.69
N ARG A 162 -10.84 -9.94 9.72
CA ARG A 162 -9.55 -9.34 9.32
C ARG A 162 -9.72 -7.92 8.78
N VAL A 163 -10.71 -7.70 7.91
CA VAL A 163 -11.04 -6.36 7.41
C VAL A 163 -11.42 -5.42 8.56
N ALA A 164 -12.23 -5.89 9.52
CA ALA A 164 -12.56 -5.11 10.70
C ALA A 164 -11.32 -4.80 11.56
N THR A 165 -10.34 -5.70 11.60
CA THR A 165 -9.07 -5.47 12.31
C THR A 165 -8.21 -4.42 11.61
N VAL A 166 -8.15 -4.43 10.28
CA VAL A 166 -7.46 -3.38 9.48
C VAL A 166 -8.08 -2.02 9.77
N LYS A 167 -9.41 -1.90 9.71
CA LYS A 167 -10.12 -0.64 10.02
C LYS A 167 -9.84 -0.12 11.43
N ARG A 168 -9.77 -1.02 12.43
CA ARG A 168 -9.39 -0.60 13.80
C ARG A 168 -7.94 -0.13 13.87
N SER A 169 -7.03 -0.76 13.13
CA SER A 169 -5.63 -0.34 13.09
C SER A 169 -5.46 1.02 12.40
N GLU A 170 -6.22 1.29 11.35
CA GLU A 170 -6.29 2.60 10.69
C GLU A 170 -6.76 3.69 11.67
N HIS A 171 -7.84 3.43 12.40
CA HIS A 171 -8.33 4.37 13.42
C HIS A 171 -7.28 4.68 14.50
N ASN A 172 -6.50 3.70 14.93
CA ASN A 172 -5.41 3.91 15.89
C ASN A 172 -4.31 4.82 15.32
N ILE A 173 -3.99 4.69 14.03
CA ILE A 173 -3.05 5.59 13.34
C ILE A 173 -3.59 7.01 13.31
N ASP A 174 -4.87 7.19 12.98
CA ASP A 174 -5.52 8.50 12.98
C ASP A 174 -5.48 9.15 14.37
N GLU A 175 -5.76 8.39 15.43
CA GLU A 175 -5.65 8.88 16.81
C GLU A 175 -4.21 9.29 17.15
N LEU A 176 -3.21 8.54 16.69
CA LEU A 176 -1.80 8.85 16.88
C LEU A 176 -1.43 10.16 16.20
N LEU A 177 -1.94 10.42 14.99
CA LEU A 177 -1.73 11.65 14.22
C LEU A 177 -2.51 12.86 14.77
N ILE A 178 -3.70 12.62 15.34
CA ILE A 178 -4.59 13.68 15.88
C ILE A 178 -4.21 14.05 17.32
N ASN A 179 -3.36 13.27 18.00
CA ASN A 179 -2.99 13.54 19.37
C ASN A 179 -2.55 15.01 19.54
N PRO A 180 -3.32 15.86 20.30
CA PRO A 180 -3.07 17.29 20.38
C PRO A 180 -1.71 17.65 21.00
N PHE A 181 -1.11 16.73 21.75
CA PHE A 181 0.25 16.90 22.28
C PHE A 181 1.31 16.84 21.18
N LEU A 182 1.09 15.99 20.18
CA LEU A 182 1.95 15.85 19.02
C LEU A 182 1.76 17.02 18.07
N ARG A 183 0.51 17.37 17.76
CA ARG A 183 0.17 18.54 16.97
C ARG A 183 0.81 19.79 17.53
N ARG A 184 0.69 20.04 18.83
CA ARG A 184 1.26 21.21 19.51
C ARG A 184 2.78 21.20 19.57
N ARG A 185 3.44 20.04 19.72
CA ARG A 185 4.90 19.91 19.68
C ARG A 185 5.46 20.02 18.27
N VAL A 186 4.75 19.49 17.30
CA VAL A 186 5.06 19.63 15.87
C VAL A 186 4.82 21.09 15.45
N GLU A 187 3.71 21.70 15.82
CA GLU A 187 3.40 23.10 15.54
C GLU A 187 4.41 24.06 16.17
N LEU A 188 4.79 23.88 17.45
CA LEU A 188 5.76 24.73 18.14
C LEU A 188 7.19 24.62 17.60
N ARG A 189 7.57 23.49 17.00
CA ARG A 189 8.91 23.34 16.38
C ARG A 189 8.92 23.59 14.89
N LEU A 190 7.79 23.37 14.19
CA LEU A 190 7.63 23.73 12.77
C LEU A 190 7.47 25.24 12.56
N GLN A 191 7.07 25.99 13.58
CA GLN A 191 7.20 27.47 13.55
C GLN A 191 8.66 27.95 13.45
N ILE A 192 9.62 27.07 13.75
CA ILE A 192 11.07 27.33 13.64
C ILE A 192 11.62 26.82 12.30
N ILE A 193 10.92 25.87 11.65
CA ILE A 193 11.28 25.31 10.34
C ILE A 193 10.33 25.91 9.30
N ASP A 194 10.84 26.89 8.56
CA ASP A 194 10.26 27.62 7.42
C ASP A 194 8.84 27.22 6.98
N GLN A 195 7.90 28.17 6.99
CA GLN A 195 6.48 28.01 6.59
C GLN A 195 6.26 27.22 5.29
N LYS A 196 7.24 27.14 4.39
CA LYS A 196 7.18 26.37 3.14
C LYS A 196 7.16 24.85 3.37
N ASN A 197 7.89 24.37 4.37
CA ASN A 197 7.96 22.93 4.69
C ASN A 197 6.71 22.44 5.45
N TYR A 198 6.07 23.31 6.23
CA TYR A 198 4.82 23.01 6.93
C TYR A 198 3.67 22.65 5.97
N THR A 199 3.52 23.40 4.89
CA THR A 199 2.46 23.20 3.91
C THR A 199 2.61 21.87 3.15
N LEU A 200 3.85 21.42 2.95
CA LEU A 200 4.16 20.14 2.30
C LEU A 200 3.88 18.95 3.21
N LEU A 201 4.31 19.00 4.48
CA LEU A 201 4.04 17.95 5.48
C LEU A 201 2.54 17.81 5.77
N THR A 202 1.83 18.92 5.87
CA THR A 202 0.37 18.89 6.06
C THR A 202 -0.38 18.34 4.86
N ARG A 203 0.07 18.62 3.64
CA ARG A 203 -0.49 18.01 2.42
C ARG A 203 -0.22 16.52 2.33
N LEU A 204 0.93 16.05 2.81
CA LEU A 204 1.26 14.61 2.84
C LEU A 204 0.42 13.82 3.86
N ILE A 205 0.05 14.46 4.98
CA ILE A 205 -0.70 13.82 6.06
C ILE A 205 -2.21 13.89 5.83
N TYR A 206 -2.71 14.87 5.07
CA TYR A 206 -4.14 15.17 4.93
C TYR A 206 -4.68 15.12 3.50
N GLN A 207 -3.97 14.51 2.53
CA GLN A 207 -4.63 14.19 1.26
C GLN A 207 -5.44 12.91 1.41
N PRO A 208 -6.78 12.97 1.13
CA PRO A 208 -7.67 11.82 1.11
C PRO A 208 -7.33 10.86 -0.01
#